data_1f867f32f32cc68f7bfc5071eca43439
#
_entry.id   1f867f32f32cc68f7bfc5071eca43439
#
_cell.length_a   1.000
_cell.length_b   1.000
_cell.length_c   1.000
_cell.angle_alpha   90.00
_cell.angle_beta   90.00
_cell.angle_gamma   90.00
#
_symmetry.space_group_name_H-M   'P 1'
#
loop_
_entity.id
_entity.type
_entity.pdbx_description
1 polymer ?
#
loop_
_entity_poly.entity_id
_entity_poly.type
_entity_poly.pdbx_seq_one_letter_code
_entity_poly.pdbx_strand_id
1 'polypeptide(L)'
;MSMRRIHLTALLLAVACETPATTTAPVATSIAMSATEVSFTSLGDTIRLTAAVRDENGNHIDETTITWSSSDESIATVSTTGSVQSVRGGTAIITASAGEVSAATSVSVSVWESLSAGYWHTCGLTSEGDAYCWGMNSDSQLGDGTTELRSRASLVDGGYKWISIAGAGRHTCGVTSEGDAYCWGFNGYGQLGDGTTTDHREPTLVTGGHNWVSVSGGYERTCGLTSVGKAYCWGRNRGGQLGDGTTTNSSAPSEVSGNHTWVSIGANGRHACGLTSESEIYCWGDNYYGQLGNGSRGSSPVPTLVSGNLPWTSVTPGGWHTCGRTEANDAYCWGRNLHTDYGGQLGDGTTTNRTTPVFVTGWFSWASLGAGSHHTCGVTMTAKAYCWGHYPSPDFSLGDGVSTASSLPIPVGGNLLWMAFTGAEEHTCGLATTGEAYCWGPGLSGQLGNGSTVSSSVPVKVIR
;
A
#
# COMPACT_ATOMS: atom_id res chain seq x y z
N MET A 1 71.22 8.95 100.58
CA MET A 1 70.38 9.80 99.74
C MET A 1 70.56 9.31 98.27
N SER A 2 69.65 8.59 97.76
CA SER A 2 69.75 7.90 96.47
C SER A 2 68.98 8.63 95.38
N MET A 3 69.64 9.12 94.36
CA MET A 3 69.02 9.68 93.18
C MET A 3 68.75 8.57 92.15
N ARG A 4 67.47 8.30 91.92
CA ARG A 4 67.00 7.40 90.84
C ARG A 4 66.97 8.19 89.52
N ARG A 5 67.74 7.73 88.55
CA ARG A 5 67.66 8.24 87.19
C ARG A 5 66.47 7.58 86.49
N ILE A 6 65.59 8.37 85.89
CA ILE A 6 64.48 7.91 85.06
C ILE A 6 64.97 7.92 83.60
N HIS A 7 64.97 6.74 82.99
CA HIS A 7 65.23 6.62 81.53
C HIS A 7 63.90 6.85 80.78
N LEU A 8 63.87 7.89 79.93
CA LEU A 8 62.79 8.16 79.03
C LEU A 8 63.07 7.45 77.69
N THR A 9 62.29 6.40 77.35
CA THR A 9 62.39 5.71 76.08
C THR A 9 61.44 6.44 75.11
N ALA A 10 61.98 7.12 74.08
CA ALA A 10 61.20 7.74 73.02
C ALA A 10 60.75 6.66 72.03
N LEU A 11 59.45 6.47 71.93
CA LEU A 11 58.79 5.62 70.91
C LEU A 11 58.64 6.47 69.62
N LEU A 12 59.44 6.22 68.56
CA LEU A 12 59.19 6.75 67.25
C LEU A 12 58.00 6.04 66.62
N LEU A 13 56.83 6.70 66.44
CA LEU A 13 55.78 6.29 65.56
C LEU A 13 56.21 6.64 64.14
N ALA A 14 56.49 5.63 63.32
CA ALA A 14 56.58 5.77 61.87
C ALA A 14 55.17 5.91 61.32
N VAL A 15 54.74 7.09 60.91
CA VAL A 15 53.53 7.34 60.12
C VAL A 15 53.86 6.88 58.72
N ALA A 16 53.34 5.70 58.32
CA ALA A 16 53.31 5.27 56.96
C ALA A 16 52.40 6.21 56.16
N CYS A 17 52.98 7.00 55.28
CA CYS A 17 52.23 7.78 54.29
C CYS A 17 51.69 6.80 53.25
N GLU A 18 50.45 6.32 53.39
CA GLU A 18 49.77 5.61 52.29
C GLU A 18 49.59 6.61 51.17
N THR A 19 50.31 6.41 50.06
CA THR A 19 50.00 7.07 48.77
C THR A 19 48.60 6.71 48.39
N PRO A 20 47.69 7.68 48.12
CA PRO A 20 46.35 7.34 47.64
C PRO A 20 46.51 6.53 46.34
N ALA A 21 45.95 5.35 46.31
CA ALA A 21 45.84 4.56 45.08
C ALA A 21 45.20 5.47 44.04
N THR A 22 45.92 5.80 43.00
CA THR A 22 45.37 6.45 41.79
C THR A 22 44.39 5.44 41.19
N THR A 23 43.10 5.53 41.56
CA THR A 23 42.04 4.81 40.85
C THR A 23 42.00 5.40 39.45
N THR A 24 42.62 4.73 38.49
CA THR A 24 42.41 5.05 37.08
C THR A 24 40.93 4.96 36.81
N ALA A 25 40.37 6.01 36.21
CA ALA A 25 38.93 5.97 35.83
C ALA A 25 38.68 4.72 35.00
N PRO A 26 37.55 4.00 35.22
CA PRO A 26 37.27 2.79 34.50
C PRO A 26 37.18 3.10 33.00
N VAL A 27 37.88 2.31 32.19
CA VAL A 27 37.91 2.46 30.72
C VAL A 27 36.75 1.62 30.15
N ALA A 28 35.93 2.26 29.32
CA ALA A 28 34.87 1.57 28.62
C ALA A 28 35.45 0.54 27.62
N THR A 29 35.00 -0.72 27.69
CA THR A 29 35.45 -1.79 26.82
C THR A 29 34.30 -2.39 26.00
N SER A 30 33.05 -2.20 26.44
CA SER A 30 31.86 -2.68 25.70
C SER A 30 30.61 -1.86 26.02
N ILE A 31 29.65 -1.92 25.11
CA ILE A 31 28.29 -1.38 25.28
C ILE A 31 27.29 -2.52 25.06
N ALA A 32 26.35 -2.67 26.00
CA ALA A 32 25.21 -3.60 25.87
C ALA A 32 23.96 -2.77 25.54
N MET A 33 23.35 -3.05 24.37
CA MET A 33 22.11 -2.43 23.94
C MET A 33 20.91 -3.17 24.53
N SER A 34 19.80 -2.45 24.81
CA SER A 34 18.52 -3.05 25.26
C SER A 34 17.86 -3.94 24.21
N ALA A 35 18.19 -3.74 22.92
CA ALA A 35 17.75 -4.56 21.80
C ALA A 35 18.78 -4.55 20.69
N THR A 36 18.94 -5.67 19.98
CA THR A 36 19.78 -5.76 18.78
C THR A 36 18.99 -5.49 17.49
N GLU A 37 17.67 -5.63 17.55
CA GLU A 37 16.73 -5.41 16.46
C GLU A 37 15.48 -4.71 16.96
N VAL A 38 14.94 -3.81 16.13
CA VAL A 38 13.67 -3.09 16.34
C VAL A 38 12.91 -3.08 15.04
N SER A 39 11.62 -3.37 15.07
CA SER A 39 10.73 -3.32 13.90
C SER A 39 9.56 -2.39 14.15
N PHE A 40 9.33 -1.46 13.23
CA PHE A 40 8.16 -0.58 13.20
C PHE A 40 7.24 -0.97 12.04
N THR A 41 5.93 -0.89 12.28
CA THR A 41 4.89 -1.13 11.26
C THR A 41 4.04 0.10 10.98
N SER A 42 4.37 1.24 11.60
CA SER A 42 3.73 2.54 11.39
C SER A 42 4.78 3.64 11.42
N LEU A 43 4.56 4.72 10.68
CA LEU A 43 5.39 5.92 10.72
C LEU A 43 5.03 6.77 11.94
N GLY A 44 6.03 7.41 12.54
CA GLY A 44 5.89 8.24 13.72
C GLY A 44 5.92 7.47 15.04
N ASP A 45 5.90 6.13 15.00
CA ASP A 45 6.05 5.30 16.21
C ASP A 45 7.43 5.50 16.83
N THR A 46 7.50 5.38 18.16
CA THR A 46 8.72 5.57 18.92
C THR A 46 9.01 4.40 19.87
N ILE A 47 10.28 4.07 20.00
CA ILE A 47 10.79 3.15 21.03
C ILE A 47 12.00 3.77 21.71
N ARG A 48 12.19 3.52 23.00
CA ARG A 48 13.39 3.93 23.72
C ARG A 48 14.40 2.79 23.76
N LEU A 49 15.56 3.00 23.17
CA LEU A 49 16.74 2.17 23.36
C LEU A 49 17.52 2.68 24.59
N THR A 50 18.10 1.75 25.32
CA THR A 50 19.07 2.03 26.37
C THR A 50 20.38 1.32 26.05
N ALA A 51 21.49 1.95 26.45
CA ALA A 51 22.84 1.41 26.30
C ALA A 51 23.53 1.41 27.66
N ALA A 52 24.13 0.27 28.03
CA ALA A 52 24.86 0.11 29.28
C ALA A 52 26.36 -0.05 28.96
N VAL A 53 27.18 0.92 29.38
CA VAL A 53 28.64 0.89 29.19
C VAL A 53 29.29 0.04 30.29
N ARG A 54 30.25 -0.81 29.92
CA ARG A 54 30.94 -1.73 30.84
C ARG A 54 32.46 -1.60 30.71
N ASP A 55 33.14 -1.80 31.85
CA ASP A 55 34.62 -1.89 31.93
C ASP A 55 35.13 -3.28 31.51
N GLU A 56 36.42 -3.49 31.57
CA GLU A 56 37.14 -4.75 31.26
C GLU A 56 36.73 -5.91 32.18
N ASN A 57 36.19 -5.63 33.38
CA ASN A 57 35.72 -6.60 34.35
C ASN A 57 34.19 -6.88 34.22
N GLY A 58 33.52 -6.19 33.28
CA GLY A 58 32.09 -6.28 33.08
C GLY A 58 31.25 -5.43 34.03
N ASN A 59 31.85 -4.59 34.85
CA ASN A 59 31.11 -3.69 35.73
C ASN A 59 30.52 -2.52 34.96
N HIS A 60 29.35 -2.04 35.41
CA HIS A 60 28.70 -0.88 34.82
C HIS A 60 29.44 0.43 35.13
N ILE A 61 29.54 1.32 34.14
CA ILE A 61 30.13 2.66 34.30
C ILE A 61 29.00 3.68 34.22
N ASP A 62 28.61 4.26 35.36
CA ASP A 62 27.37 5.05 35.49
C ASP A 62 27.48 6.46 34.88
N GLU A 63 28.66 7.08 34.80
CA GLU A 63 28.86 8.48 34.40
C GLU A 63 29.44 8.63 32.98
N THR A 64 29.13 7.69 32.09
CA THR A 64 29.66 7.79 30.70
C THR A 64 28.67 8.49 29.79
N THR A 65 29.11 9.52 29.09
CA THR A 65 28.33 10.16 28.04
C THR A 65 28.15 9.22 26.84
N ILE A 66 26.91 8.88 26.53
CA ILE A 66 26.56 8.10 25.35
C ILE A 66 26.07 9.03 24.25
N THR A 67 26.69 8.92 23.08
CA THR A 67 26.24 9.59 21.85
C THR A 67 25.46 8.62 20.98
N TRP A 68 24.38 9.08 20.40
CA TRP A 68 23.51 8.30 19.53
C TRP A 68 23.57 8.84 18.11
N SER A 69 23.56 7.94 17.12
CA SER A 69 23.49 8.30 15.71
C SER A 69 22.65 7.29 14.93
N SER A 70 22.06 7.75 13.83
CA SER A 70 21.38 6.91 12.84
C SER A 70 22.23 6.88 11.57
N SER A 71 22.30 5.72 10.90
CA SER A 71 22.92 5.59 9.59
C SER A 71 22.11 6.25 8.47
N ASP A 72 20.78 6.41 8.69
CA ASP A 72 19.85 7.09 7.76
C ASP A 72 18.69 7.72 8.55
N GLU A 73 18.79 9.02 8.81
CA GLU A 73 17.75 9.78 9.52
C GLU A 73 16.46 9.95 8.70
N SER A 74 16.50 9.70 7.40
CA SER A 74 15.29 9.69 6.57
C SER A 74 14.44 8.43 6.79
N ILE A 75 15.01 7.37 7.39
CA ILE A 75 14.30 6.12 7.72
C ILE A 75 13.95 6.09 9.20
N ALA A 76 14.92 6.33 10.08
CA ALA A 76 14.70 6.38 11.52
C ALA A 76 15.63 7.42 12.16
N THR A 77 15.06 8.29 13.01
CA THR A 77 15.82 9.25 13.81
C THR A 77 16.09 8.72 15.22
N VAL A 78 17.12 9.23 15.89
CA VAL A 78 17.38 8.94 17.29
C VAL A 78 17.69 10.22 18.06
N SER A 79 17.07 10.38 19.23
CA SER A 79 17.35 11.51 20.13
C SER A 79 18.60 11.28 20.96
N THR A 80 19.12 12.35 21.59
CA THR A 80 20.24 12.27 22.55
C THR A 80 19.95 11.38 23.76
N THR A 81 18.70 11.02 24.02
CA THR A 81 18.27 10.13 25.11
C THR A 81 17.97 8.69 24.64
N GLY A 82 18.27 8.34 23.37
CA GLY A 82 18.04 7.02 22.82
C GLY A 82 16.59 6.74 22.39
N SER A 83 15.73 7.75 22.26
CA SER A 83 14.41 7.58 21.68
C SER A 83 14.50 7.51 20.15
N VAL A 84 14.20 6.36 19.57
CA VAL A 84 14.18 6.10 18.12
C VAL A 84 12.77 6.32 17.61
N GLN A 85 12.64 7.04 16.48
CA GLN A 85 11.36 7.28 15.80
C GLN A 85 11.42 6.83 14.35
N SER A 86 10.40 6.10 13.89
CA SER A 86 10.22 5.71 12.50
C SER A 86 9.79 6.92 11.65
N VAL A 87 10.44 7.11 10.48
CA VAL A 87 10.19 8.26 9.58
C VAL A 87 9.70 7.80 8.22
N ARG A 88 10.33 6.78 7.63
CA ARG A 88 10.00 6.22 6.31
C ARG A 88 10.31 4.72 6.29
N GLY A 89 9.65 3.97 5.41
CA GLY A 89 9.96 2.56 5.15
C GLY A 89 11.41 2.34 4.71
N GLY A 90 12.02 1.27 5.24
CA GLY A 90 13.41 0.91 4.98
C GLY A 90 14.13 0.38 6.21
N THR A 91 15.45 0.31 6.14
CA THR A 91 16.32 -0.14 7.23
C THR A 91 17.37 0.92 7.60
N ALA A 92 17.59 1.11 8.89
CA ALA A 92 18.64 1.97 9.42
C ALA A 92 19.37 1.28 10.58
N ILE A 93 20.60 1.71 10.88
CA ILE A 93 21.37 1.24 12.02
C ILE A 93 21.44 2.39 13.02
N ILE A 94 20.97 2.15 14.24
CA ILE A 94 21.13 3.07 15.38
C ILE A 94 22.34 2.64 16.17
N THR A 95 23.30 3.56 16.30
CA THR A 95 24.57 3.32 17.00
C THR A 95 24.63 4.14 18.28
N ALA A 96 24.95 3.48 19.39
CA ALA A 96 25.36 4.10 20.65
C ALA A 96 26.88 4.05 20.78
N SER A 97 27.54 5.17 21.07
CA SER A 97 28.99 5.28 21.22
C SER A 97 29.37 5.91 22.53
N ALA A 98 30.45 5.40 23.17
CA ALA A 98 31.04 5.93 24.40
C ALA A 98 32.56 5.87 24.27
N GLY A 99 33.21 7.00 23.92
CA GLY A 99 34.61 7.03 23.53
C GLY A 99 34.89 6.22 22.27
N GLU A 100 35.76 5.22 22.36
CA GLU A 100 36.14 4.36 21.23
C GLU A 100 35.26 3.11 21.09
N VAL A 101 34.38 2.85 22.05
CA VAL A 101 33.47 1.67 21.99
C VAL A 101 32.12 2.06 21.46
N SER A 102 31.53 1.16 20.65
CA SER A 102 30.18 1.36 20.10
C SER A 102 29.40 0.04 20.04
N ALA A 103 28.08 0.15 20.03
CA ALA A 103 27.16 -0.97 19.76
C ALA A 103 26.02 -0.48 18.89
N ALA A 104 25.45 -1.40 18.10
CA ALA A 104 24.44 -1.07 17.10
C ALA A 104 23.15 -1.89 17.29
N THR A 105 22.03 -1.27 16.92
CA THR A 105 20.72 -1.89 16.80
C THR A 105 20.26 -1.73 15.35
N SER A 106 19.84 -2.84 14.71
CA SER A 106 19.19 -2.79 13.41
C SER A 106 17.74 -2.33 13.59
N VAL A 107 17.32 -1.35 12.80
CA VAL A 107 15.94 -0.84 12.80
C VAL A 107 15.34 -1.09 11.42
N SER A 108 14.23 -1.82 11.37
CA SER A 108 13.40 -1.99 10.17
C SER A 108 12.09 -1.21 10.32
N VAL A 109 11.69 -0.50 9.28
CA VAL A 109 10.41 0.20 9.19
C VAL A 109 9.67 -0.39 7.98
N SER A 110 8.71 -1.28 8.24
CA SER A 110 7.94 -1.98 7.21
C SER A 110 6.50 -1.50 7.24
N VAL A 111 6.17 -0.56 6.37
CA VAL A 111 4.84 0.03 6.22
C VAL A 111 4.19 -0.40 4.91
N TRP A 112 2.87 -0.27 4.80
CA TRP A 112 2.20 -0.45 3.52
C TRP A 112 2.53 0.71 2.58
N GLU A 113 2.83 0.39 1.32
CA GLU A 113 3.13 1.36 0.26
C GLU A 113 1.98 1.48 -0.73
N SER A 114 1.32 0.37 -1.04
CA SER A 114 0.16 0.34 -1.91
C SER A 114 -0.83 -0.75 -1.53
N LEU A 115 -2.08 -0.56 -1.93
CA LEU A 115 -3.18 -1.52 -1.76
C LEU A 115 -3.88 -1.72 -3.10
N SER A 116 -4.36 -2.92 -3.34
CA SER A 116 -5.20 -3.25 -4.47
C SER A 116 -6.31 -4.21 -4.05
N ALA A 117 -7.55 -3.76 -4.17
CA ALA A 117 -8.72 -4.54 -3.81
C ALA A 117 -9.28 -5.24 -5.04
N GLY A 118 -9.38 -6.57 -4.98
CA GLY A 118 -10.11 -7.42 -5.90
C GLY A 118 -11.58 -7.53 -5.52
N TYR A 119 -12.33 -8.53 -6.06
CA TYR A 119 -13.76 -8.66 -5.74
C TYR A 119 -14.00 -9.00 -4.27
N TRP A 120 -13.36 -10.06 -3.76
CA TRP A 120 -13.53 -10.55 -2.38
C TRP A 120 -12.20 -10.82 -1.68
N HIS A 121 -11.10 -10.30 -2.24
CA HIS A 121 -9.78 -10.35 -1.64
C HIS A 121 -9.11 -8.99 -1.78
N THR A 122 -8.08 -8.76 -1.01
CA THR A 122 -7.27 -7.55 -1.05
C THR A 122 -5.80 -7.94 -1.03
N CYS A 123 -4.97 -7.22 -1.75
CA CYS A 123 -3.53 -7.35 -1.71
C CYS A 123 -2.88 -6.01 -1.36
N GLY A 124 -1.68 -6.04 -0.82
CA GLY A 124 -0.90 -4.85 -0.53
C GLY A 124 0.59 -5.13 -0.63
N LEU A 125 1.34 -4.11 -0.98
CA LEU A 125 2.80 -4.10 -0.97
C LEU A 125 3.32 -3.36 0.24
N THR A 126 4.39 -3.86 0.82
CA THR A 126 5.16 -3.15 1.84
C THR A 126 6.29 -2.35 1.21
N SER A 127 6.85 -1.41 1.96
CA SER A 127 8.04 -0.63 1.58
C SER A 127 9.30 -1.47 1.34
N GLU A 128 9.27 -2.74 1.74
CA GLU A 128 10.33 -3.72 1.49
C GLU A 128 10.11 -4.52 0.20
N GLY A 129 9.01 -4.26 -0.51
CA GLY A 129 8.61 -4.96 -1.72
C GLY A 129 7.99 -6.33 -1.48
N ASP A 130 7.55 -6.64 -0.26
CA ASP A 130 6.83 -7.88 0.03
C ASP A 130 5.35 -7.72 -0.29
N ALA A 131 4.77 -8.71 -0.99
CA ALA A 131 3.35 -8.75 -1.29
C ALA A 131 2.60 -9.62 -0.27
N TYR A 132 1.50 -9.10 0.23
CA TYR A 132 0.56 -9.81 1.09
C TYR A 132 -0.83 -9.76 0.48
N CYS A 133 -1.58 -10.87 0.55
CA CYS A 133 -2.97 -10.92 0.15
C CYS A 133 -3.84 -11.52 1.26
N TRP A 134 -5.12 -11.15 1.31
CA TRP A 134 -6.10 -11.64 2.28
C TRP A 134 -7.51 -11.61 1.72
N GLY A 135 -8.40 -12.34 2.33
CA GLY A 135 -9.78 -12.47 1.89
C GLY A 135 -10.09 -13.87 1.34
N MET A 136 -11.00 -13.93 0.36
CA MET A 136 -11.38 -15.15 -0.33
C MET A 136 -10.19 -15.78 -1.06
N ASN A 137 -10.11 -17.12 -1.00
CA ASN A 137 -9.04 -17.91 -1.63
C ASN A 137 -9.53 -19.19 -2.34
N SER A 138 -10.82 -19.33 -2.59
CA SER A 138 -11.37 -20.55 -3.23
C SER A 138 -10.77 -20.85 -4.60
N ASP A 139 -10.27 -19.83 -5.29
CA ASP A 139 -9.61 -19.92 -6.59
C ASP A 139 -8.09 -19.75 -6.49
N SER A 140 -7.54 -19.81 -5.27
CA SER A 140 -6.11 -19.58 -4.98
C SER A 140 -5.61 -18.16 -5.32
N GLN A 141 -6.50 -17.18 -5.29
CA GLN A 141 -6.19 -15.79 -5.65
C GLN A 141 -5.28 -15.09 -4.65
N LEU A 142 -5.00 -15.68 -3.47
CA LEU A 142 -4.05 -15.13 -2.50
C LEU A 142 -2.59 -15.49 -2.82
N GLY A 143 -2.34 -16.55 -3.61
CA GLY A 143 -0.99 -16.95 -4.02
C GLY A 143 -0.11 -17.50 -2.89
N ASP A 144 -0.73 -18.04 -1.83
CA ASP A 144 -0.05 -18.66 -0.68
C ASP A 144 0.00 -20.20 -0.76
N GLY A 145 -0.12 -20.77 -1.98
CA GLY A 145 -0.11 -22.21 -2.25
C GLY A 145 -1.36 -22.96 -1.79
N THR A 146 -2.32 -22.26 -1.13
CA THR A 146 -3.53 -22.86 -0.56
C THR A 146 -4.82 -22.41 -1.26
N THR A 147 -5.96 -22.90 -0.78
CA THR A 147 -7.30 -22.43 -1.14
C THR A 147 -8.07 -21.93 0.08
N GLU A 148 -7.35 -21.73 1.20
CA GLU A 148 -7.95 -21.36 2.48
C GLU A 148 -8.15 -19.85 2.57
N LEU A 149 -9.34 -19.43 3.03
CA LEU A 149 -9.64 -18.03 3.34
C LEU A 149 -8.65 -17.48 4.38
N ARG A 150 -8.20 -16.23 4.17
CA ARG A 150 -7.36 -15.51 5.15
C ARG A 150 -8.07 -14.25 5.64
N SER A 151 -8.32 -14.16 6.92
CA SER A 151 -8.85 -12.95 7.57
C SER A 151 -7.74 -11.98 8.02
N ARG A 152 -6.46 -12.33 7.80
CA ARG A 152 -5.27 -11.51 8.01
C ARG A 152 -4.41 -11.52 6.76
N ALA A 153 -3.56 -10.51 6.61
CA ALA A 153 -2.62 -10.45 5.51
C ALA A 153 -1.66 -11.66 5.54
N SER A 154 -1.63 -12.44 4.47
CA SER A 154 -0.77 -13.61 4.26
C SER A 154 0.24 -13.30 3.16
N LEU A 155 1.51 -13.66 3.38
CA LEU A 155 2.59 -13.45 2.41
C LEU A 155 2.31 -14.25 1.12
N VAL A 156 2.55 -13.64 -0.03
CA VAL A 156 2.51 -14.31 -1.34
C VAL A 156 3.77 -15.19 -1.48
N ASP A 157 3.59 -16.42 -1.95
CA ASP A 157 4.70 -17.37 -2.12
C ASP A 157 5.68 -16.95 -3.24
N GLY A 158 6.86 -17.58 -3.24
CA GLY A 158 7.88 -17.41 -4.29
C GLY A 158 9.05 -16.50 -3.91
N GLY A 159 8.96 -15.73 -2.82
CA GLY A 159 10.08 -14.91 -2.31
C GLY A 159 10.50 -13.76 -3.23
N TYR A 160 9.61 -13.34 -4.14
CA TYR A 160 9.84 -12.22 -5.05
C TYR A 160 9.79 -10.87 -4.35
N LYS A 161 10.51 -9.88 -4.87
CA LYS A 161 10.35 -8.47 -4.53
C LYS A 161 9.49 -7.80 -5.59
N TRP A 162 8.38 -7.23 -5.16
CA TRP A 162 7.34 -6.68 -6.02
C TRP A 162 7.38 -5.16 -6.07
N ILE A 163 7.12 -4.59 -7.25
CA ILE A 163 6.96 -3.14 -7.46
C ILE A 163 5.52 -2.76 -7.83
N SER A 164 4.68 -3.74 -8.18
CA SER A 164 3.26 -3.54 -8.48
C SER A 164 2.49 -4.80 -8.11
N ILE A 165 1.28 -4.63 -7.56
CA ILE A 165 0.33 -5.70 -7.27
C ILE A 165 -1.08 -5.27 -7.68
N ALA A 166 -1.85 -6.16 -8.28
CA ALA A 166 -3.22 -5.92 -8.71
C ALA A 166 -4.13 -7.08 -8.31
N GLY A 167 -4.98 -6.86 -7.31
CA GLY A 167 -6.14 -7.70 -7.05
C GLY A 167 -7.19 -7.50 -8.14
N ALA A 168 -7.73 -8.58 -8.67
CA ALA A 168 -8.72 -8.59 -9.75
C ALA A 168 -10.01 -9.29 -9.33
N GLY A 169 -10.83 -9.76 -10.27
CA GLY A 169 -12.07 -10.48 -9.93
C GLY A 169 -11.80 -11.72 -9.06
N ARG A 170 -11.13 -12.72 -9.62
CA ARG A 170 -10.81 -14.01 -8.98
C ARG A 170 -9.36 -14.43 -9.21
N HIS A 171 -8.48 -13.49 -9.53
CA HIS A 171 -7.06 -13.70 -9.76
C HIS A 171 -6.27 -12.49 -9.26
N THR A 172 -4.98 -12.63 -9.16
CA THR A 172 -4.06 -11.56 -8.77
C THR A 172 -2.87 -11.56 -9.73
N CYS A 173 -2.33 -10.40 -10.01
CA CYS A 173 -1.09 -10.26 -10.77
C CYS A 173 -0.13 -9.31 -10.05
N GLY A 174 1.16 -9.48 -10.27
CA GLY A 174 2.19 -8.58 -9.76
C GLY A 174 3.34 -8.44 -10.74
N VAL A 175 4.12 -7.37 -10.58
CA VAL A 175 5.37 -7.12 -11.30
C VAL A 175 6.50 -7.10 -10.30
N THR A 176 7.56 -7.84 -10.58
CA THR A 176 8.76 -7.90 -9.73
C THR A 176 9.68 -6.72 -9.97
N SER A 177 10.68 -6.54 -9.11
CA SER A 177 11.75 -5.54 -9.28
C SER A 177 12.59 -5.75 -10.55
N GLU A 178 12.63 -6.97 -11.07
CA GLU A 178 13.31 -7.33 -12.33
C GLU A 178 12.49 -6.97 -13.58
N GLY A 179 11.20 -6.59 -13.39
CA GLY A 179 10.29 -6.24 -14.49
C GLY A 179 9.52 -7.43 -15.06
N ASP A 180 9.55 -8.59 -14.41
CA ASP A 180 8.76 -9.75 -14.78
C ASP A 180 7.35 -9.67 -14.18
N ALA A 181 6.31 -10.00 -14.97
CA ALA A 181 4.95 -10.11 -14.48
C ALA A 181 4.59 -11.56 -14.17
N TYR A 182 3.94 -11.76 -13.04
CA TYR A 182 3.38 -13.04 -12.60
C TYR A 182 1.91 -12.87 -12.25
N CYS A 183 1.10 -13.90 -12.58
CA CYS A 183 -0.31 -13.95 -12.22
C CYS A 183 -0.66 -15.30 -11.57
N TRP A 184 -1.71 -15.34 -10.75
CA TRP A 184 -2.20 -16.54 -10.07
C TRP A 184 -3.69 -16.44 -9.75
N GLY A 185 -4.32 -17.58 -9.42
CA GLY A 185 -5.74 -17.69 -9.19
C GLY A 185 -6.48 -18.29 -10.37
N PHE A 186 -7.72 -17.89 -10.58
CA PHE A 186 -8.59 -18.37 -11.65
C PHE A 186 -8.10 -17.97 -13.05
N ASN A 187 -8.13 -18.94 -14.01
CA ASN A 187 -7.63 -18.76 -15.38
C ASN A 187 -8.59 -19.20 -16.49
N GLY A 188 -9.85 -19.45 -16.21
CA GLY A 188 -10.80 -20.01 -17.19
C GLY A 188 -10.97 -19.21 -18.50
N TYR A 189 -10.48 -17.98 -18.59
CA TYR A 189 -10.50 -17.14 -19.78
C TYR A 189 -9.10 -16.78 -20.29
N GLY A 190 -8.03 -17.32 -19.68
CA GLY A 190 -6.65 -16.99 -19.99
C GLY A 190 -6.12 -15.71 -19.32
N GLN A 191 -6.78 -15.24 -18.24
CA GLN A 191 -6.43 -13.98 -17.57
C GLN A 191 -5.10 -14.00 -16.81
N LEU A 192 -4.46 -15.17 -16.63
CA LEU A 192 -3.11 -15.24 -16.08
C LEU A 192 -2.03 -14.95 -17.13
N GLY A 193 -2.34 -15.06 -18.43
CA GLY A 193 -1.43 -14.66 -19.51
C GLY A 193 -0.25 -15.61 -19.72
N ASP A 194 -0.31 -16.82 -19.19
CA ASP A 194 0.72 -17.86 -19.25
C ASP A 194 0.63 -18.74 -20.53
N GLY A 195 -0.30 -18.43 -21.44
CA GLY A 195 -0.60 -19.20 -22.65
C GLY A 195 -1.61 -20.32 -22.43
N THR A 196 -2.09 -20.51 -21.21
CA THR A 196 -3.04 -21.58 -20.84
C THR A 196 -4.39 -21.02 -20.36
N THR A 197 -5.28 -21.91 -19.94
CA THR A 197 -6.53 -21.60 -19.24
C THR A 197 -6.64 -22.41 -17.95
N THR A 198 -5.49 -22.83 -17.39
CA THR A 198 -5.41 -23.61 -16.15
C THR A 198 -5.20 -22.66 -14.97
N ASP A 199 -5.94 -22.87 -13.89
CA ASP A 199 -5.79 -22.13 -12.64
C ASP A 199 -4.44 -22.44 -11.97
N HIS A 200 -3.80 -21.44 -11.37
CA HIS A 200 -2.53 -21.59 -10.64
C HIS A 200 -2.64 -21.10 -9.19
N ARG A 201 -2.04 -21.88 -8.26
CA ARG A 201 -2.08 -21.58 -6.81
C ARG A 201 -0.97 -20.65 -6.36
N GLU A 202 0.07 -20.55 -7.17
CA GLU A 202 1.28 -19.78 -6.90
C GLU A 202 1.56 -18.85 -8.08
N PRO A 203 2.35 -17.77 -7.89
CA PRO A 203 2.73 -16.87 -8.96
C PRO A 203 3.32 -17.60 -10.17
N THR A 204 2.67 -17.45 -11.34
CA THR A 204 3.07 -18.05 -12.62
C THR A 204 3.43 -16.97 -13.61
N LEU A 205 4.56 -17.14 -14.32
CA LEU A 205 5.13 -16.14 -15.23
C LEU A 205 4.20 -15.85 -16.41
N VAL A 206 3.94 -14.57 -16.68
CA VAL A 206 3.24 -14.09 -17.88
C VAL A 206 4.16 -14.25 -19.10
N THR A 207 3.61 -14.78 -20.20
CA THR A 207 4.37 -15.01 -21.45
C THR A 207 4.69 -13.70 -22.17
N GLY A 208 5.62 -13.76 -23.15
CA GLY A 208 5.93 -12.65 -24.05
C GLY A 208 7.22 -11.91 -23.76
N GLY A 209 7.84 -12.10 -22.59
CA GLY A 209 9.18 -11.56 -22.26
C GLY A 209 9.25 -10.03 -22.28
N HIS A 210 8.16 -9.34 -21.90
CA HIS A 210 8.11 -7.89 -21.80
C HIS A 210 8.70 -7.41 -20.49
N ASN A 211 9.31 -6.23 -20.47
CA ASN A 211 9.74 -5.55 -19.25
C ASN A 211 8.58 -4.69 -18.75
N TRP A 212 7.87 -5.22 -17.73
CA TRP A 212 6.69 -4.61 -17.17
C TRP A 212 7.02 -3.58 -16.07
N VAL A 213 6.19 -2.53 -15.95
CA VAL A 213 6.27 -1.54 -14.86
C VAL A 213 5.03 -1.55 -13.98
N SER A 214 3.88 -1.97 -14.50
CA SER A 214 2.65 -2.12 -13.74
C SER A 214 1.69 -3.11 -14.38
N VAL A 215 0.79 -3.66 -13.56
CA VAL A 215 -0.34 -4.48 -13.97
C VAL A 215 -1.63 -3.94 -13.33
N SER A 216 -2.76 -4.17 -14.00
CA SER A 216 -4.08 -3.81 -13.50
C SER A 216 -5.08 -4.91 -13.83
N GLY A 217 -5.84 -5.34 -12.83
CA GLY A 217 -6.80 -6.42 -12.93
C GLY A 217 -8.24 -5.94 -13.12
N GLY A 218 -8.94 -6.54 -14.10
CA GLY A 218 -10.39 -6.40 -14.24
C GLY A 218 -11.14 -7.65 -13.75
N TYR A 219 -12.40 -7.78 -14.16
CA TYR A 219 -13.25 -8.89 -13.70
C TYR A 219 -12.66 -10.27 -14.06
N GLU A 220 -12.33 -10.49 -15.34
CA GLU A 220 -11.78 -11.73 -15.88
C GLU A 220 -10.70 -11.44 -16.92
N ARG A 221 -9.94 -10.37 -16.74
CA ARG A 221 -8.85 -9.95 -17.60
C ARG A 221 -7.78 -9.22 -16.81
N THR A 222 -6.62 -9.11 -17.43
CA THR A 222 -5.48 -8.33 -16.93
C THR A 222 -4.99 -7.40 -18.03
N CYS A 223 -4.52 -6.21 -17.66
CA CYS A 223 -3.78 -5.32 -18.51
C CYS A 223 -2.42 -5.01 -17.87
N GLY A 224 -1.39 -4.80 -18.66
CA GLY A 224 -0.05 -4.46 -18.20
C GLY A 224 0.55 -3.34 -19.03
N LEU A 225 1.39 -2.54 -18.41
CA LEU A 225 2.17 -1.46 -19.02
C LEU A 225 3.63 -1.82 -18.98
N THR A 226 4.31 -1.66 -20.11
CA THR A 226 5.76 -1.90 -20.22
C THR A 226 6.56 -0.63 -19.97
N SER A 227 7.86 -0.77 -19.69
CA SER A 227 8.80 0.34 -19.47
C SER A 227 8.97 1.27 -20.69
N VAL A 228 8.55 0.83 -21.87
CA VAL A 228 8.59 1.63 -23.12
C VAL A 228 7.23 2.27 -23.46
N GLY A 229 6.28 2.24 -22.51
CA GLY A 229 4.96 2.87 -22.70
C GLY A 229 4.00 2.10 -23.60
N LYS A 230 4.22 0.79 -23.82
CA LYS A 230 3.29 -0.09 -24.53
C LYS A 230 2.32 -0.74 -23.55
N ALA A 231 1.04 -0.79 -23.92
CA ALA A 231 0.00 -1.47 -23.15
C ALA A 231 -0.40 -2.79 -23.80
N TYR A 232 -0.61 -3.81 -22.99
CA TYR A 232 -1.09 -5.12 -23.39
C TYR A 232 -2.22 -5.53 -22.46
N CYS A 233 -3.25 -6.23 -23.01
CA CYS A 233 -4.31 -6.83 -22.22
C CYS A 233 -4.51 -8.29 -22.61
N TRP A 234 -4.99 -9.13 -21.67
CA TRP A 234 -5.26 -10.55 -21.90
C TRP A 234 -6.41 -11.05 -21.01
N GLY A 235 -6.93 -12.22 -21.29
CA GLY A 235 -8.11 -12.79 -20.64
C GLY A 235 -9.36 -12.65 -21.48
N ARG A 236 -10.52 -12.42 -20.86
CA ARG A 236 -11.81 -12.30 -21.48
C ARG A 236 -11.94 -11.07 -22.37
N ASN A 237 -12.57 -11.25 -23.58
CA ASN A 237 -12.68 -10.18 -24.60
C ASN A 237 -14.04 -10.06 -25.31
N ARG A 238 -15.10 -10.69 -24.82
CA ARG A 238 -16.41 -10.69 -25.52
C ARG A 238 -17.00 -9.29 -25.79
N GLY A 239 -16.63 -8.29 -25.02
CA GLY A 239 -17.03 -6.88 -25.19
C GLY A 239 -15.94 -6.00 -25.80
N GLY A 240 -14.84 -6.56 -26.31
CA GLY A 240 -13.71 -5.79 -26.83
C GLY A 240 -12.83 -5.18 -25.75
N GLN A 241 -12.89 -5.71 -24.52
CA GLN A 241 -12.19 -5.14 -23.36
C GLN A 241 -10.66 -5.32 -23.35
N LEU A 242 -10.08 -6.07 -24.31
CA LEU A 242 -8.63 -6.13 -24.51
C LEU A 242 -8.11 -4.95 -25.33
N GLY A 243 -8.98 -4.27 -26.11
CA GLY A 243 -8.59 -3.09 -26.88
C GLY A 243 -7.71 -3.39 -28.11
N ASP A 244 -7.60 -4.65 -28.51
CA ASP A 244 -6.74 -5.13 -29.61
C ASP A 244 -7.45 -5.14 -30.99
N GLY A 245 -8.67 -4.61 -31.08
CA GLY A 245 -9.50 -4.60 -32.28
C GLY A 245 -10.34 -5.86 -32.44
N THR A 246 -10.23 -6.83 -31.54
CA THR A 246 -10.97 -8.09 -31.59
C THR A 246 -12.01 -8.22 -30.47
N THR A 247 -12.78 -9.32 -30.48
CA THR A 247 -13.68 -9.73 -29.40
C THR A 247 -13.39 -11.18 -28.96
N THR A 248 -12.20 -11.69 -29.28
CA THR A 248 -11.74 -13.04 -28.94
C THR A 248 -10.90 -13.00 -27.68
N ASN A 249 -11.14 -13.93 -26.74
CA ASN A 249 -10.32 -14.07 -25.54
C ASN A 249 -8.87 -14.39 -25.92
N SER A 250 -7.92 -13.92 -25.10
CA SER A 250 -6.50 -14.23 -25.28
C SER A 250 -5.91 -14.79 -23.97
N SER A 251 -5.21 -15.90 -24.06
CA SER A 251 -4.44 -16.47 -22.94
C SER A 251 -3.00 -15.95 -22.84
N ALA A 252 -2.61 -15.03 -23.73
CA ALA A 252 -1.32 -14.36 -23.74
C ALA A 252 -1.51 -12.85 -23.95
N PRO A 253 -0.55 -12.00 -23.54
CA PRO A 253 -0.63 -10.56 -23.75
C PRO A 253 -0.86 -10.16 -25.21
N SER A 254 -1.96 -9.44 -25.49
CA SER A 254 -2.30 -8.82 -26.78
C SER A 254 -2.06 -7.32 -26.71
N GLU A 255 -1.32 -6.73 -27.68
CA GLU A 255 -1.04 -5.28 -27.68
C GLU A 255 -2.33 -4.48 -27.88
N VAL A 256 -2.53 -3.45 -27.09
CA VAL A 256 -3.63 -2.49 -27.23
C VAL A 256 -3.43 -1.65 -28.48
N SER A 257 -4.46 -1.57 -29.33
CA SER A 257 -4.41 -0.85 -30.63
C SER A 257 -4.21 0.65 -30.48
N GLY A 258 -3.71 1.33 -31.53
CA GLY A 258 -3.72 2.80 -31.65
C GLY A 258 -2.36 3.48 -31.55
N ASN A 259 -1.26 2.75 -31.36
CA ASN A 259 0.12 3.31 -31.32
C ASN A 259 0.32 4.46 -30.30
N HIS A 260 -0.45 4.47 -29.21
CA HIS A 260 -0.27 5.46 -28.14
C HIS A 260 0.94 5.14 -27.28
N THR A 261 1.57 6.18 -26.71
CA THR A 261 2.52 6.05 -25.61
C THR A 261 1.76 6.22 -24.30
N TRP A 262 1.60 5.11 -23.59
CA TRP A 262 0.81 5.09 -22.36
C TRP A 262 1.67 5.44 -21.13
N VAL A 263 1.12 6.27 -20.25
CA VAL A 263 1.70 6.64 -18.93
C VAL A 263 1.10 5.79 -17.81
N SER A 264 -0.19 5.49 -17.92
CA SER A 264 -0.87 4.58 -16.99
C SER A 264 -1.98 3.82 -17.71
N ILE A 265 -2.29 2.64 -17.16
CA ILE A 265 -3.40 1.81 -17.62
C ILE A 265 -4.18 1.31 -16.40
N GLY A 266 -5.50 1.37 -16.49
CA GLY A 266 -6.43 0.84 -15.49
C GLY A 266 -7.42 -0.10 -16.13
N ALA A 267 -7.67 -1.22 -15.45
CA ALA A 267 -8.69 -2.20 -15.82
C ALA A 267 -9.54 -2.50 -14.60
N ASN A 268 -10.87 -2.36 -14.72
CA ASN A 268 -11.81 -2.80 -13.71
C ASN A 268 -13.14 -3.17 -14.40
N GLY A 269 -14.00 -3.93 -13.74
CA GLY A 269 -15.26 -4.37 -14.33
C GLY A 269 -15.09 -4.92 -15.75
N ARG A 270 -15.74 -4.32 -16.75
CA ARG A 270 -15.77 -4.79 -18.14
C ARG A 270 -15.20 -3.79 -19.16
N HIS A 271 -14.55 -2.73 -18.72
CA HIS A 271 -13.88 -1.75 -19.59
C HIS A 271 -12.50 -1.43 -19.04
N ALA A 272 -11.63 -0.91 -19.87
CA ALA A 272 -10.30 -0.43 -19.49
C ALA A 272 -10.10 0.98 -20.03
N CYS A 273 -9.23 1.72 -19.36
CA CYS A 273 -8.83 3.07 -19.77
C CYS A 273 -7.33 3.24 -19.60
N GLY A 274 -6.74 4.10 -20.41
CA GLY A 274 -5.34 4.48 -20.31
C GLY A 274 -5.19 6.00 -20.46
N LEU A 275 -4.17 6.53 -19.80
CA LEU A 275 -3.69 7.90 -19.93
C LEU A 275 -2.46 7.90 -20.82
N THR A 276 -2.43 8.77 -21.84
CA THR A 276 -1.29 8.93 -22.75
C THR A 276 -0.31 9.99 -22.26
N SER A 277 0.86 10.04 -22.88
CA SER A 277 1.89 11.09 -22.67
C SER A 277 1.39 12.50 -23.06
N GLU A 278 0.34 12.58 -23.90
CA GLU A 278 -0.30 13.83 -24.29
C GLU A 278 -1.40 14.30 -23.32
N SER A 279 -1.50 13.67 -22.14
CA SER A 279 -2.54 13.96 -21.12
C SER A 279 -3.96 13.68 -21.60
N GLU A 280 -4.13 12.73 -22.54
CA GLU A 280 -5.42 12.30 -23.06
C GLU A 280 -5.83 10.95 -22.46
N ILE A 281 -7.12 10.80 -22.13
CA ILE A 281 -7.69 9.51 -21.70
C ILE A 281 -8.36 8.84 -22.89
N TYR A 282 -8.04 7.57 -23.11
CA TYR A 282 -8.76 6.66 -23.99
C TYR A 282 -9.33 5.51 -23.18
N CYS A 283 -10.58 5.11 -23.48
CA CYS A 283 -11.25 3.97 -22.86
C CYS A 283 -11.76 3.00 -23.92
N TRP A 284 -11.86 1.71 -23.59
CA TRP A 284 -12.35 0.65 -24.48
C TRP A 284 -13.05 -0.47 -23.71
N GLY A 285 -13.76 -1.35 -24.43
CA GLY A 285 -14.56 -2.42 -23.86
C GLY A 285 -16.04 -2.06 -23.80
N ASP A 286 -16.73 -2.53 -22.75
CA ASP A 286 -18.16 -2.35 -22.55
C ASP A 286 -18.55 -0.88 -22.30
N ASN A 287 -19.66 -0.41 -22.91
CA ASN A 287 -20.09 0.99 -22.84
C ASN A 287 -21.62 1.16 -22.62
N TYR A 288 -22.30 0.15 -22.14
CA TYR A 288 -23.76 0.18 -21.98
C TYR A 288 -24.28 1.38 -21.17
N TYR A 289 -23.50 1.82 -20.18
CA TYR A 289 -23.84 2.97 -19.32
C TYR A 289 -23.13 4.27 -19.72
N GLY A 290 -22.27 4.26 -20.76
CA GLY A 290 -21.47 5.41 -21.16
C GLY A 290 -20.11 5.49 -20.45
N GLN A 291 -19.63 4.38 -19.89
CA GLN A 291 -18.38 4.34 -19.11
C GLN A 291 -17.10 4.61 -19.93
N LEU A 292 -17.17 4.60 -21.28
CA LEU A 292 -16.07 5.05 -22.12
C LEU A 292 -15.98 6.58 -22.24
N GLY A 293 -17.00 7.34 -21.85
CA GLY A 293 -16.94 8.81 -21.77
C GLY A 293 -16.92 9.54 -23.11
N ASN A 294 -17.16 8.88 -24.23
CA ASN A 294 -17.04 9.38 -25.59
C ASN A 294 -18.34 9.97 -26.18
N GLY A 295 -19.37 10.18 -25.34
CA GLY A 295 -20.68 10.68 -25.75
C GLY A 295 -21.61 9.61 -26.28
N SER A 296 -21.18 8.35 -26.42
CA SER A 296 -21.96 7.23 -26.94
C SER A 296 -22.24 6.16 -25.85
N ARG A 297 -23.00 5.11 -26.24
CA ARG A 297 -23.23 3.89 -25.44
C ARG A 297 -22.81 2.62 -26.20
N GLY A 298 -22.19 2.74 -27.35
CA GLY A 298 -21.65 1.62 -28.10
C GLY A 298 -20.32 1.15 -27.50
N SER A 299 -20.19 -0.16 -27.24
CA SER A 299 -18.91 -0.77 -26.84
C SER A 299 -17.86 -0.61 -27.94
N SER A 300 -16.58 -0.54 -27.57
CA SER A 300 -15.48 -0.40 -28.51
C SER A 300 -14.39 -1.45 -28.28
N PRO A 301 -13.98 -2.20 -29.29
CA PRO A 301 -12.85 -3.12 -29.19
C PRO A 301 -11.47 -2.41 -29.35
N VAL A 302 -11.48 -1.10 -29.54
CA VAL A 302 -10.25 -0.27 -29.68
C VAL A 302 -10.34 0.95 -28.75
N PRO A 303 -9.20 1.52 -28.34
CA PRO A 303 -9.16 2.75 -27.55
C PRO A 303 -9.95 3.87 -28.22
N THR A 304 -10.83 4.53 -27.45
CA THR A 304 -11.68 5.63 -27.89
C THR A 304 -11.47 6.83 -26.98
N LEU A 305 -11.20 7.99 -27.57
CA LEU A 305 -10.91 9.23 -26.84
C LEU A 305 -12.10 9.67 -25.96
N VAL A 306 -11.83 9.98 -24.72
CA VAL A 306 -12.80 10.59 -23.79
C VAL A 306 -13.12 12.01 -24.23
N SER A 307 -14.40 12.36 -24.23
CA SER A 307 -14.87 13.70 -24.66
C SER A 307 -14.48 14.80 -23.64
N GLY A 308 -14.37 16.04 -24.11
CA GLY A 308 -14.22 17.23 -23.25
C GLY A 308 -12.85 17.89 -23.29
N ASN A 309 -11.84 17.27 -23.90
CA ASN A 309 -10.48 17.83 -24.08
C ASN A 309 -9.90 18.47 -22.79
N LEU A 310 -10.01 17.76 -21.66
CA LEU A 310 -9.47 18.19 -20.37
C LEU A 310 -8.02 17.70 -20.23
N PRO A 311 -7.13 18.49 -19.57
CA PRO A 311 -5.74 18.09 -19.30
C PRO A 311 -5.68 17.06 -18.15
N TRP A 312 -5.77 15.79 -18.51
CA TRP A 312 -5.85 14.71 -17.53
C TRP A 312 -4.48 14.35 -16.91
N THR A 313 -4.49 14.01 -15.62
CA THR A 313 -3.31 13.53 -14.87
C THR A 313 -3.48 12.12 -14.32
N SER A 314 -4.72 11.63 -14.22
CA SER A 314 -4.97 10.23 -13.86
C SER A 314 -6.34 9.77 -14.36
N VAL A 315 -6.48 8.45 -14.53
CA VAL A 315 -7.74 7.78 -14.82
C VAL A 315 -7.91 6.58 -13.91
N THR A 316 -9.12 6.40 -13.40
CA THR A 316 -9.48 5.31 -12.48
C THR A 316 -10.79 4.70 -12.96
N PRO A 317 -10.75 3.60 -13.74
CA PRO A 317 -11.95 2.86 -14.07
C PRO A 317 -12.50 2.13 -12.84
N GLY A 318 -13.81 2.26 -12.61
CA GLY A 318 -14.58 1.44 -11.68
C GLY A 318 -15.25 0.26 -12.40
N GLY A 319 -16.15 -0.45 -11.71
CA GLY A 319 -16.84 -1.58 -12.32
C GLY A 319 -17.71 -1.18 -13.53
N TRP A 320 -18.44 -0.06 -13.42
CA TRP A 320 -19.40 0.41 -14.41
C TRP A 320 -19.33 1.91 -14.68
N HIS A 321 -18.39 2.61 -14.09
CA HIS A 321 -18.14 4.03 -14.26
C HIS A 321 -16.64 4.28 -14.34
N THR A 322 -16.26 5.49 -14.69
CA THR A 322 -14.85 5.91 -14.76
C THR A 322 -14.73 7.28 -14.11
N CYS A 323 -13.63 7.51 -13.41
CA CYS A 323 -13.27 8.82 -12.90
C CYS A 323 -11.89 9.23 -13.43
N GLY A 324 -11.68 10.52 -13.59
CA GLY A 324 -10.40 11.11 -13.98
C GLY A 324 -10.14 12.38 -13.19
N ARG A 325 -8.85 12.69 -13.01
CA ARG A 325 -8.39 13.92 -12.37
C ARG A 325 -7.59 14.77 -13.37
N THR A 326 -7.80 16.07 -13.32
CA THR A 326 -7.12 17.05 -14.18
C THR A 326 -5.87 17.65 -13.49
N GLU A 327 -5.08 18.41 -14.24
CA GLU A 327 -3.95 19.21 -13.72
C GLU A 327 -4.38 20.24 -12.66
N ALA A 328 -5.61 20.73 -12.75
CA ALA A 328 -6.20 21.62 -11.73
C ALA A 328 -6.58 20.88 -10.44
N ASN A 329 -6.37 19.56 -10.37
CA ASN A 329 -6.82 18.68 -9.29
C ASN A 329 -8.34 18.57 -9.16
N ASP A 330 -9.08 18.87 -10.22
CA ASP A 330 -10.51 18.65 -10.30
C ASP A 330 -10.79 17.18 -10.64
N ALA A 331 -11.86 16.63 -10.07
CA ALA A 331 -12.34 15.29 -10.39
C ALA A 331 -13.58 15.35 -11.30
N TYR A 332 -13.59 14.46 -12.28
CA TYR A 332 -14.71 14.21 -13.18
C TYR A 332 -15.00 12.71 -13.21
N CYS A 333 -16.29 12.35 -13.22
CA CYS A 333 -16.70 10.94 -13.37
C CYS A 333 -17.75 10.83 -14.48
N TRP A 334 -17.88 9.59 -15.05
CA TRP A 334 -18.85 9.29 -16.11
C TRP A 334 -19.18 7.80 -16.12
N GLY A 335 -20.23 7.41 -16.84
CA GLY A 335 -20.74 6.05 -16.88
C GLY A 335 -21.99 5.86 -16.06
N ARG A 336 -22.10 4.73 -15.38
CA ARG A 336 -23.25 4.37 -14.56
C ARG A 336 -23.37 5.27 -13.34
N ASN A 337 -24.58 5.77 -13.11
CA ASN A 337 -24.94 6.55 -11.92
C ASN A 337 -26.34 6.16 -11.38
N LEU A 338 -27.09 5.37 -12.14
CA LEU A 338 -28.44 4.95 -11.82
C LEU A 338 -28.45 3.58 -11.16
N HIS A 339 -29.16 3.45 -10.05
CA HIS A 339 -29.71 2.20 -9.53
C HIS A 339 -31.20 2.40 -9.27
N THR A 340 -32.01 1.34 -9.29
CA THR A 340 -33.48 1.39 -9.15
C THR A 340 -33.94 2.13 -7.89
N ASP A 341 -33.15 2.01 -6.80
CA ASP A 341 -33.47 2.64 -5.52
C ASP A 341 -32.35 3.55 -5.01
N TYR A 342 -31.12 3.44 -5.58
CA TYR A 342 -29.91 4.10 -5.11
C TYR A 342 -28.97 4.35 -6.30
N GLY A 343 -28.06 5.27 -6.16
CA GLY A 343 -27.07 5.58 -7.18
C GLY A 343 -26.12 6.64 -6.65
N GLY A 344 -25.42 7.34 -7.54
CA GLY A 344 -24.63 8.50 -7.15
C GLY A 344 -23.13 8.29 -7.22
N GLN A 345 -22.63 7.16 -7.77
CA GLN A 345 -21.19 6.89 -7.86
C GLN A 345 -20.40 7.92 -8.68
N LEU A 346 -21.07 8.81 -9.44
CA LEU A 346 -20.41 9.92 -10.14
C LEU A 346 -20.17 11.15 -9.26
N GLY A 347 -20.86 11.27 -8.11
CA GLY A 347 -20.66 12.37 -7.18
C GLY A 347 -21.14 13.74 -7.68
N ASP A 348 -21.98 13.77 -8.73
CA ASP A 348 -22.50 15.01 -9.36
C ASP A 348 -23.79 15.53 -8.72
N GLY A 349 -24.23 14.97 -7.59
CA GLY A 349 -25.48 15.29 -6.91
C GLY A 349 -26.73 14.68 -7.56
N THR A 350 -26.56 13.86 -8.59
CA THR A 350 -27.65 13.19 -9.31
C THR A 350 -27.50 11.67 -9.28
N THR A 351 -28.49 10.98 -9.84
CA THR A 351 -28.45 9.54 -10.09
C THR A 351 -28.56 9.22 -11.59
N THR A 352 -28.23 10.19 -12.46
CA THR A 352 -28.35 10.06 -13.91
C THR A 352 -27.04 9.56 -14.53
N ASN A 353 -27.09 8.51 -15.37
CA ASN A 353 -25.93 8.05 -16.12
C ASN A 353 -25.38 9.14 -17.06
N ARG A 354 -24.08 9.24 -17.17
CA ARG A 354 -23.39 10.22 -18.01
C ARG A 354 -22.55 9.51 -19.08
N THR A 355 -22.71 9.94 -20.32
CA THR A 355 -21.89 9.44 -21.44
C THR A 355 -20.64 10.26 -21.69
N THR A 356 -20.47 11.36 -20.97
CA THR A 356 -19.30 12.29 -20.99
C THR A 356 -18.91 12.66 -19.57
N PRO A 357 -17.67 13.07 -19.33
CA PRO A 357 -17.21 13.49 -17.99
C PRO A 357 -18.10 14.58 -17.39
N VAL A 358 -18.50 14.40 -16.11
CA VAL A 358 -19.21 15.38 -15.29
C VAL A 358 -18.42 15.69 -14.04
N PHE A 359 -18.40 16.95 -13.63
CA PHE A 359 -17.66 17.44 -12.46
C PHE A 359 -18.20 16.82 -11.15
N VAL A 360 -17.31 16.35 -10.28
CA VAL A 360 -17.64 15.88 -8.93
C VAL A 360 -17.92 17.10 -8.04
N THR A 361 -19.11 17.17 -7.48
CA THR A 361 -19.58 18.31 -6.70
C THR A 361 -18.82 18.47 -5.38
N GLY A 362 -18.67 19.71 -4.88
CA GLY A 362 -18.08 20.01 -3.57
C GLY A 362 -16.82 20.86 -3.61
N TRP A 363 -16.28 21.20 -4.80
CA TRP A 363 -15.13 22.09 -5.00
C TRP A 363 -13.88 21.64 -4.21
N PHE A 364 -13.67 20.31 -4.13
CA PHE A 364 -12.49 19.74 -3.52
C PHE A 364 -11.32 19.72 -4.51
N SER A 365 -10.11 19.98 -4.01
CA SER A 365 -8.88 19.74 -4.75
C SER A 365 -8.40 18.32 -4.42
N TRP A 366 -8.44 17.42 -5.39
CA TRP A 366 -8.20 16.00 -5.20
C TRP A 366 -6.73 15.60 -5.42
N ALA A 367 -6.16 14.81 -4.51
CA ALA A 367 -4.84 14.21 -4.65
C ALA A 367 -4.93 12.85 -5.35
N SER A 368 -5.94 12.04 -5.02
CA SER A 368 -6.15 10.73 -5.64
C SER A 368 -7.63 10.34 -5.65
N LEU A 369 -7.98 9.42 -6.56
CA LEU A 369 -9.30 8.81 -6.67
C LEU A 369 -9.16 7.30 -6.69
N GLY A 370 -10.08 6.58 -6.03
CA GLY A 370 -10.25 5.12 -6.07
C GLY A 370 -11.69 4.80 -6.43
N ALA A 371 -11.91 3.93 -7.41
CA ALA A 371 -13.24 3.55 -7.86
C ALA A 371 -13.48 2.05 -7.65
N GLY A 372 -14.56 1.72 -6.95
CA GLY A 372 -15.09 0.37 -6.84
C GLY A 372 -16.11 0.07 -7.94
N SER A 373 -16.90 -0.99 -7.77
CA SER A 373 -17.95 -1.33 -8.76
C SER A 373 -19.08 -0.32 -8.75
N HIS A 374 -19.49 0.17 -7.59
CA HIS A 374 -20.67 1.03 -7.40
C HIS A 374 -20.42 2.25 -6.52
N HIS A 375 -19.19 2.50 -6.13
CA HIS A 375 -18.79 3.64 -5.29
C HIS A 375 -17.47 4.22 -5.75
N THR A 376 -17.20 5.43 -5.30
CA THR A 376 -15.96 6.15 -5.53
C THR A 376 -15.49 6.75 -4.22
N CYS A 377 -14.20 6.73 -3.97
CA CYS A 377 -13.56 7.44 -2.87
C CYS A 377 -12.45 8.35 -3.40
N GLY A 378 -12.21 9.45 -2.71
CA GLY A 378 -11.14 10.37 -3.07
C GLY A 378 -10.44 10.93 -1.84
N VAL A 379 -9.16 11.22 -2.01
CA VAL A 379 -8.33 11.92 -1.04
C VAL A 379 -8.07 13.33 -1.55
N THR A 380 -8.30 14.33 -0.72
CA THR A 380 -7.99 15.73 -1.05
C THR A 380 -6.52 16.05 -0.87
N MET A 381 -6.05 17.17 -1.43
CA MET A 381 -4.69 17.70 -1.21
C MET A 381 -4.35 17.97 0.27
N THR A 382 -5.37 18.00 1.15
CA THR A 382 -5.21 18.11 2.61
C THR A 382 -5.29 16.75 3.33
N ALA A 383 -5.15 15.65 2.59
CA ALA A 383 -5.21 14.28 3.08
C ALA A 383 -6.53 13.86 3.75
N LYS A 384 -7.63 14.60 3.52
CA LYS A 384 -8.97 14.22 3.97
C LYS A 384 -9.63 13.30 2.95
N ALA A 385 -10.39 12.32 3.46
CA ALA A 385 -11.07 11.32 2.65
C ALA A 385 -12.57 11.60 2.53
N TYR A 386 -13.10 11.30 1.33
CA TYR A 386 -14.53 11.34 1.03
C TYR A 386 -14.90 10.14 0.17
N CYS A 387 -16.06 9.54 0.41
CA CYS A 387 -16.61 8.48 -0.43
C CYS A 387 -18.05 8.82 -0.85
N TRP A 388 -18.50 8.26 -1.99
CA TRP A 388 -19.84 8.44 -2.54
C TRP A 388 -20.23 7.25 -3.44
N GLY A 389 -21.49 7.17 -3.79
CA GLY A 389 -22.03 6.02 -4.52
C GLY A 389 -22.87 5.13 -3.62
N HIS A 390 -23.11 3.91 -4.06
CA HIS A 390 -23.90 2.93 -3.33
C HIS A 390 -23.67 1.52 -3.84
N TYR A 391 -23.85 0.53 -2.96
CA TYR A 391 -23.99 -0.88 -3.29
C TYR A 391 -25.24 -1.45 -2.59
N PRO A 392 -26.06 -2.28 -3.24
CA PRO A 392 -27.31 -2.81 -2.67
C PRO A 392 -27.05 -3.99 -1.70
N SER A 393 -26.19 -3.78 -0.70
CA SER A 393 -25.92 -4.73 0.38
C SER A 393 -26.12 -4.02 1.72
N PRO A 394 -26.78 -4.64 2.70
CA PRO A 394 -26.98 -4.06 4.03
C PRO A 394 -25.65 -3.84 4.78
N ASP A 395 -24.60 -4.56 4.39
CA ASP A 395 -23.27 -4.46 5.01
C ASP A 395 -22.36 -3.42 4.33
N PHE A 396 -22.83 -2.81 3.23
CA PHE A 396 -22.07 -1.75 2.55
C PHE A 396 -22.06 -0.46 3.36
N SER A 397 -20.93 0.22 3.36
CA SER A 397 -20.78 1.54 3.97
C SER A 397 -19.80 2.41 3.20
N LEU A 398 -20.03 3.70 3.23
CA LEU A 398 -19.11 4.73 2.72
C LEU A 398 -17.99 5.07 3.73
N GLY A 399 -17.92 4.32 4.86
CA GLY A 399 -16.86 4.46 5.86
C GLY A 399 -17.11 5.52 6.93
N ASP A 400 -18.29 6.14 6.94
CA ASP A 400 -18.70 7.15 7.93
C ASP A 400 -19.44 6.57 9.15
N GLY A 401 -19.70 5.25 9.16
CA GLY A 401 -20.42 4.53 10.21
C GLY A 401 -21.94 4.56 10.10
N VAL A 402 -22.51 5.28 9.13
CA VAL A 402 -23.95 5.54 9.03
C VAL A 402 -24.51 5.35 7.63
N SER A 403 -23.82 5.93 6.63
CA SER A 403 -24.37 6.08 5.28
C SER A 403 -24.14 4.85 4.41
N THR A 404 -25.20 4.38 3.79
CA THR A 404 -25.16 3.30 2.80
C THR A 404 -25.16 3.81 1.36
N ALA A 405 -25.54 5.08 1.13
CA ALA A 405 -25.59 5.70 -0.18
C ALA A 405 -25.43 7.22 -0.10
N SER A 406 -24.77 7.81 -1.09
CA SER A 406 -24.70 9.26 -1.29
C SER A 406 -24.41 9.60 -2.76
N SER A 407 -25.14 10.57 -3.33
CA SER A 407 -24.81 11.13 -4.64
C SER A 407 -23.81 12.30 -4.58
N LEU A 408 -23.34 12.63 -3.38
CA LEU A 408 -22.34 13.66 -3.11
C LEU A 408 -21.19 13.07 -2.29
N PRO A 409 -19.96 13.58 -2.42
CA PRO A 409 -18.86 13.20 -1.54
C PRO A 409 -19.18 13.46 -0.07
N ILE A 410 -19.14 12.42 0.77
CA ILE A 410 -19.31 12.51 2.23
C ILE A 410 -18.00 12.12 2.93
N PRO A 411 -17.64 12.74 4.07
CA PRO A 411 -16.40 12.46 4.76
C PRO A 411 -16.37 11.03 5.31
N VAL A 412 -15.23 10.34 5.15
CA VAL A 412 -14.95 9.07 5.83
C VAL A 412 -14.76 9.33 7.33
N GLY A 413 -15.33 8.49 8.17
CA GLY A 413 -15.27 8.63 9.62
C GLY A 413 -13.85 8.45 10.20
N GLY A 414 -13.67 8.93 11.46
CA GLY A 414 -12.39 8.91 12.14
C GLY A 414 -11.54 10.15 11.84
N ASN A 415 -10.37 10.21 12.52
CA ASN A 415 -9.43 11.34 12.40
C ASN A 415 -8.16 10.98 11.61
N LEU A 416 -8.25 9.95 10.74
CA LEU A 416 -7.12 9.52 9.92
C LEU A 416 -6.87 10.50 8.78
N LEU A 417 -5.61 10.69 8.44
CA LEU A 417 -5.16 11.33 7.22
C LEU A 417 -4.80 10.24 6.20
N TRP A 418 -5.16 10.44 4.94
CA TRP A 418 -5.13 9.42 3.91
C TRP A 418 -4.21 9.76 2.75
N MET A 419 -3.62 8.75 2.13
CA MET A 419 -2.81 8.86 0.91
C MET A 419 -3.57 8.43 -0.33
N ALA A 420 -4.23 7.27 -0.28
CA ALA A 420 -4.90 6.68 -1.42
C ALA A 420 -6.01 5.72 -0.99
N PHE A 421 -6.93 5.44 -1.93
CA PHE A 421 -7.95 4.41 -1.81
C PHE A 421 -7.92 3.45 -2.98
N THR A 422 -8.32 2.21 -2.71
CA THR A 422 -8.70 1.22 -3.71
C THR A 422 -10.11 0.75 -3.42
N GLY A 423 -10.96 0.77 -4.45
CA GLY A 423 -12.33 0.29 -4.37
C GLY A 423 -12.43 -1.09 -5.01
N ALA A 424 -13.06 -2.01 -4.30
CA ALA A 424 -13.42 -3.34 -4.77
C ALA A 424 -14.86 -3.37 -5.32
N GLU A 425 -15.43 -4.57 -5.44
CA GLU A 425 -16.86 -4.67 -5.74
C GLU A 425 -17.70 -4.14 -4.57
N GLU A 426 -17.42 -4.61 -3.36
CA GLU A 426 -18.26 -4.36 -2.19
C GLU A 426 -17.52 -3.68 -1.04
N HIS A 427 -16.21 -3.82 -0.94
CA HIS A 427 -15.42 -3.23 0.15
C HIS A 427 -14.47 -2.15 -0.35
N THR A 428 -14.00 -1.34 0.56
CA THR A 428 -13.05 -0.27 0.32
C THR A 428 -11.84 -0.45 1.22
N CYS A 429 -10.64 -0.23 0.69
CA CYS A 429 -9.44 -0.15 1.48
C CYS A 429 -8.72 1.17 1.24
N GLY A 430 -8.11 1.72 2.29
CA GLY A 430 -7.37 2.97 2.25
C GLY A 430 -6.02 2.85 2.93
N LEU A 431 -5.07 3.59 2.40
CA LEU A 431 -3.73 3.75 2.96
C LEU A 431 -3.65 5.08 3.69
N ALA A 432 -3.38 5.03 5.00
CA ALA A 432 -3.19 6.23 5.82
C ALA A 432 -1.78 6.82 5.62
N THR A 433 -1.60 8.11 5.94
CA THR A 433 -0.29 8.79 5.87
C THR A 433 0.74 8.21 6.84
N THR A 434 0.30 7.43 7.82
CA THR A 434 1.15 6.65 8.74
C THR A 434 1.70 5.37 8.12
N GLY A 435 1.32 5.04 6.86
CA GLY A 435 1.68 3.78 6.22
C GLY A 435 0.90 2.57 6.72
N GLU A 436 -0.20 2.79 7.45
CA GLU A 436 -1.12 1.77 7.91
C GLU A 436 -2.25 1.57 6.89
N ALA A 437 -2.69 0.33 6.71
CA ALA A 437 -3.83 -0.02 5.86
C ALA A 437 -5.11 -0.21 6.69
N TYR A 438 -6.21 0.27 6.16
CA TYR A 438 -7.54 0.13 6.74
C TYR A 438 -8.54 -0.29 5.67
N CYS A 439 -9.48 -1.18 6.01
CA CYS A 439 -10.57 -1.60 5.11
C CYS A 439 -11.92 -1.48 5.81
N TRP A 440 -13.02 -1.39 5.04
CA TRP A 440 -14.40 -1.38 5.53
C TRP A 440 -15.37 -1.88 4.47
N GLY A 441 -16.61 -2.13 4.86
CA GLY A 441 -17.65 -2.76 4.06
C GLY A 441 -17.89 -4.21 4.47
N PRO A 442 -18.42 -5.07 3.59
CA PRO A 442 -18.59 -6.49 3.84
C PRO A 442 -17.28 -7.19 4.20
N GLY A 443 -17.34 -8.07 5.22
CA GLY A 443 -16.18 -8.77 5.78
C GLY A 443 -16.25 -10.31 5.71
N LEU A 444 -17.38 -10.89 5.22
CA LEU A 444 -17.67 -12.32 5.29
C LEU A 444 -16.59 -13.24 4.67
N SER A 445 -15.84 -12.73 3.71
CA SER A 445 -14.73 -13.44 3.08
C SER A 445 -13.37 -13.10 3.70
N GLY A 446 -13.31 -12.41 4.84
CA GLY A 446 -12.06 -11.97 5.47
C GLY A 446 -11.34 -10.83 4.73
N GLN A 447 -11.96 -10.24 3.72
CA GLN A 447 -11.36 -9.22 2.83
C GLN A 447 -10.99 -7.92 3.53
N LEU A 448 -11.45 -7.69 4.77
CA LEU A 448 -11.05 -6.54 5.59
C LEU A 448 -9.68 -6.72 6.27
N GLY A 449 -9.15 -7.95 6.35
CA GLY A 449 -7.82 -8.23 6.86
C GLY A 449 -7.58 -7.96 8.35
N ASN A 450 -8.63 -7.73 9.14
CA ASN A 450 -8.57 -7.35 10.54
C ASN A 450 -8.60 -8.54 11.54
N GLY A 451 -8.42 -9.77 11.04
CA GLY A 451 -8.49 -11.00 11.82
C GLY A 451 -9.92 -11.52 12.05
N SER A 452 -10.92 -10.90 11.41
CA SER A 452 -12.34 -11.22 11.56
C SER A 452 -13.01 -11.41 10.19
N THR A 453 -14.17 -12.06 10.18
CA THR A 453 -15.07 -12.14 9.02
C THR A 453 -16.35 -11.30 9.23
N VAL A 454 -16.33 -10.36 10.16
CA VAL A 454 -17.45 -9.45 10.45
C VAL A 454 -17.31 -8.20 9.60
N SER A 455 -18.42 -7.75 8.99
CA SER A 455 -18.50 -6.49 8.25
C SER A 455 -18.26 -5.28 9.14
N SER A 456 -17.74 -4.19 8.58
CA SER A 456 -17.52 -2.95 9.31
C SER A 456 -17.99 -1.73 8.51
N SER A 457 -18.77 -0.86 9.16
CA SER A 457 -19.21 0.42 8.59
C SER A 457 -18.18 1.57 8.75
N VAL A 458 -17.07 1.30 9.43
CA VAL A 458 -15.98 2.25 9.65
C VAL A 458 -14.64 1.61 9.31
N PRO A 459 -13.59 2.39 8.99
CA PRO A 459 -12.26 1.84 8.74
C PRO A 459 -11.74 0.98 9.90
N VAL A 460 -11.37 -0.28 9.61
CA VAL A 460 -10.71 -1.19 10.56
C VAL A 460 -9.30 -1.52 10.07
N LYS A 461 -8.34 -1.55 10.98
CA LYS A 461 -6.91 -1.74 10.66
C LYS A 461 -6.64 -3.16 10.14
N VAL A 462 -5.88 -3.26 9.05
CA VAL A 462 -5.35 -4.52 8.52
C VAL A 462 -4.24 -5.05 9.44
N ILE A 463 -4.24 -6.35 9.70
CA ILE A 463 -3.28 -7.04 10.55
C ILE A 463 -2.43 -7.99 9.68
N ARG A 464 -1.11 -7.85 9.77
CA ARG A 464 -0.13 -8.79 9.21
C ARG A 464 0.17 -9.92 10.17
#